data_8edf7c1af08135e1d52b03a69acf0125
#
_entry.id   8edf7c1af08135e1d52b03a69acf0125
#
_cell.length_a   1.000
_cell.length_b   1.000
_cell.length_c   1.000
_cell.angle_alpha   90.00
_cell.angle_beta   90.00
_cell.angle_gamma   90.00
#
_symmetry.space_group_name_H-M   'P 1'
#
loop_
_entity.id
_entity.type
_entity.pdbx_description
1 polymer ?
#
loop_
_entity_poly.entity_id
_entity_poly.type
_entity_poly.pdbx_seq_one_letter_code
_entity_poly.pdbx_strand_id
1 'polypeptide(L)'
;MKNKNSKNIKGITLIEILIGIVVSSIMMGAMYTTYSAVNNTYNQVTDRAKISQSGRDVLGMIVRDVRMAGFKYFNDTIKTSNEHIPILITKSGSSGKCCDQMDIVYGDVSINSSTTPVTYTYSRYKISYSGKASTLLNKTTGQPIDAYAVYKSKKLWNASSSSWEVPSSNDKFYNDIKVVDYVVDLEFVPIDEKGLKISPPPTATNANKDKIYKIKIVDVILTTRSTKPYFRTNIAQTIYSLAGGNRNISKADKYLRDSAVVSAHTRNLGLE
;
A
#
# COMPACT_ATOMS: atom_id res chain seq x y z
N MET A 1 88.36 -12.17 -13.77
CA MET A 1 87.52 -11.58 -14.87
C MET A 1 86.06 -12.15 -14.73
N LYS A 2 85.13 -11.32 -14.38
CA LYS A 2 83.70 -11.72 -14.14
C LYS A 2 82.93 -11.47 -15.43
N ASN A 3 82.54 -12.53 -16.12
CA ASN A 3 81.74 -12.44 -17.36
C ASN A 3 80.32 -11.94 -17.04
N LYS A 4 79.99 -10.72 -17.46
CA LYS A 4 78.63 -10.11 -17.32
C LYS A 4 77.83 -10.60 -18.49
N ASN A 5 76.96 -11.62 -18.25
CA ASN A 5 75.94 -12.03 -19.21
C ASN A 5 74.99 -10.86 -19.44
N SER A 6 75.12 -10.14 -20.54
CA SER A 6 74.13 -9.17 -21.00
C SER A 6 72.90 -9.95 -21.45
N LYS A 7 71.78 -9.87 -20.66
CA LYS A 7 70.48 -10.37 -21.09
C LYS A 7 70.04 -9.53 -22.29
N ASN A 8 69.92 -10.15 -23.44
CA ASN A 8 69.26 -9.55 -24.63
C ASN A 8 67.82 -9.17 -24.29
N ILE A 9 67.57 -7.91 -24.05
CA ILE A 9 66.25 -7.37 -23.91
C ILE A 9 65.63 -7.31 -25.31
N LYS A 10 64.73 -8.25 -25.63
CA LYS A 10 63.98 -8.22 -26.88
C LYS A 10 63.00 -7.03 -26.77
N GLY A 11 63.11 -6.11 -27.72
CA GLY A 11 62.14 -4.98 -27.82
C GLY A 11 60.74 -5.46 -28.22
N ILE A 12 59.74 -4.78 -27.72
CA ILE A 12 58.35 -5.03 -28.08
C ILE A 12 58.12 -4.58 -29.52
N THR A 13 57.46 -5.41 -30.32
CA THR A 13 57.16 -5.11 -31.72
C THR A 13 55.91 -4.22 -31.82
N LEU A 14 55.82 -3.39 -32.85
CA LEU A 14 54.65 -2.53 -33.10
C LEU A 14 53.39 -3.35 -33.25
N ILE A 15 53.47 -4.56 -33.84
CA ILE A 15 52.32 -5.46 -34.00
C ILE A 15 51.80 -5.99 -32.66
N GLU A 16 52.68 -6.27 -31.66
CA GLU A 16 52.26 -6.71 -30.32
C GLU A 16 51.49 -5.62 -29.59
N ILE A 17 51.90 -4.36 -29.70
CA ILE A 17 51.19 -3.22 -29.11
C ILE A 17 49.81 -3.08 -29.76
N LEU A 18 49.72 -3.20 -31.08
CA LEU A 18 48.47 -3.05 -31.82
C LEU A 18 47.46 -4.16 -31.46
N ILE A 19 47.91 -5.42 -31.36
CA ILE A 19 47.08 -6.54 -30.92
C ILE A 19 46.66 -6.32 -29.46
N GLY A 20 47.57 -5.87 -28.57
CA GLY A 20 47.25 -5.59 -27.18
C GLY A 20 46.14 -4.53 -27.02
N ILE A 21 46.17 -3.43 -27.80
CA ILE A 21 45.15 -2.40 -27.77
C ILE A 21 43.80 -2.95 -28.26
N VAL A 22 43.79 -3.74 -29.34
CA VAL A 22 42.52 -4.32 -29.87
C VAL A 22 41.92 -5.26 -28.84
N VAL A 23 42.67 -6.18 -28.28
CA VAL A 23 42.19 -7.13 -27.27
C VAL A 23 41.71 -6.40 -26.01
N SER A 24 42.45 -5.40 -25.54
CA SER A 24 42.06 -4.60 -24.38
C SER A 24 40.74 -3.82 -24.63
N SER A 25 40.56 -3.28 -25.84
CA SER A 25 39.34 -2.57 -26.21
C SER A 25 38.12 -3.47 -26.22
N ILE A 26 38.26 -4.70 -26.73
CA ILE A 26 37.18 -5.71 -26.71
C ILE A 26 36.84 -6.11 -25.27
N MET A 27 37.87 -6.35 -24.42
CA MET A 27 37.67 -6.67 -23.01
C MET A 27 36.96 -5.54 -22.26
N MET A 28 37.33 -4.26 -22.47
CA MET A 28 36.66 -3.12 -21.86
C MET A 28 35.20 -3.03 -22.30
N GLY A 29 34.89 -3.26 -23.59
CA GLY A 29 33.55 -3.31 -24.12
C GLY A 29 32.70 -4.40 -23.44
N ALA A 30 33.26 -5.61 -23.29
CA ALA A 30 32.57 -6.72 -22.63
C ALA A 30 32.33 -6.44 -21.12
N MET A 31 33.34 -5.88 -20.44
CA MET A 31 33.18 -5.47 -19.01
C MET A 31 32.10 -4.39 -18.84
N TYR A 32 32.10 -3.38 -19.69
CA TYR A 32 31.09 -2.32 -19.61
C TYR A 32 29.66 -2.83 -19.83
N THR A 33 29.45 -3.71 -20.80
CA THR A 33 28.14 -4.30 -21.07
C THR A 33 27.67 -5.18 -19.90
N THR A 34 28.58 -5.98 -19.34
CA THR A 34 28.29 -6.82 -18.15
C THR A 34 27.97 -5.95 -16.93
N TYR A 35 28.78 -4.92 -16.67
CA TYR A 35 28.53 -3.99 -15.56
C TYR A 35 27.17 -3.31 -15.70
N SER A 36 26.83 -2.81 -16.89
CA SER A 36 25.56 -2.18 -17.16
C SER A 36 24.37 -3.13 -16.94
N ALA A 37 24.49 -4.38 -17.39
CA ALA A 37 23.45 -5.39 -17.20
C ALA A 37 23.25 -5.72 -15.71
N VAL A 38 24.35 -5.95 -14.98
CA VAL A 38 24.31 -6.23 -13.53
C VAL A 38 23.72 -5.07 -12.74
N ASN A 39 24.14 -3.82 -13.05
CA ASN A 39 23.62 -2.64 -12.36
C ASN A 39 22.11 -2.43 -12.61
N ASN A 40 21.64 -2.66 -13.83
CA ASN A 40 20.23 -2.59 -14.15
C ASN A 40 19.43 -3.67 -13.40
N THR A 41 19.92 -4.90 -13.35
CA THR A 41 19.30 -6.00 -12.60
C THR A 41 19.27 -5.71 -11.10
N TYR A 42 20.38 -5.22 -10.54
CA TYR A 42 20.46 -4.85 -9.13
C TYR A 42 19.43 -3.77 -8.76
N ASN A 43 19.34 -2.70 -9.55
CA ASN A 43 18.34 -1.64 -9.34
C ASN A 43 16.92 -2.18 -9.41
N GLN A 44 16.62 -3.08 -10.36
CA GLN A 44 15.32 -3.71 -10.52
C GLN A 44 14.93 -4.54 -9.29
N VAL A 45 15.82 -5.37 -8.80
CA VAL A 45 15.61 -6.21 -7.62
C VAL A 45 15.43 -5.34 -6.37
N THR A 46 16.24 -4.32 -6.20
CA THR A 46 16.16 -3.40 -5.06
C THR A 46 14.84 -2.62 -5.04
N ASP A 47 14.41 -2.09 -6.18
CA ASP A 47 13.13 -1.38 -6.26
C ASP A 47 11.95 -2.32 -6.02
N ARG A 48 12.00 -3.54 -6.54
CA ARG A 48 10.98 -4.55 -6.30
C ARG A 48 10.89 -4.92 -4.81
N ALA A 49 12.02 -5.07 -4.14
CA ALA A 49 12.06 -5.32 -2.70
C ALA A 49 11.42 -4.16 -1.90
N LYS A 50 11.75 -2.91 -2.25
CA LYS A 50 11.16 -1.72 -1.60
C LYS A 50 9.65 -1.64 -1.78
N ILE A 51 9.15 -1.88 -3.00
CA ILE A 51 7.72 -1.88 -3.29
C ILE A 51 7.02 -2.95 -2.47
N SER A 52 7.53 -4.17 -2.46
CA SER A 52 6.97 -5.29 -1.71
C SER A 52 6.97 -5.03 -0.20
N GLN A 53 8.04 -4.46 0.34
CA GLN A 53 8.12 -4.11 1.75
C GLN A 53 7.11 -3.03 2.12
N SER A 54 7.07 -1.91 1.38
CA SER A 54 6.11 -0.83 1.61
C SER A 54 4.66 -1.33 1.55
N GLY A 55 4.36 -2.21 0.60
CA GLY A 55 3.04 -2.83 0.48
C GLY A 55 2.67 -3.65 1.72
N ARG A 56 3.58 -4.49 2.22
CA ARG A 56 3.36 -5.31 3.44
C ARG A 56 3.17 -4.46 4.68
N ASP A 57 3.93 -3.38 4.83
CA ASP A 57 3.83 -2.48 5.98
C ASP A 57 2.44 -1.83 6.04
N VAL A 58 1.94 -1.35 4.91
CA VAL A 58 0.59 -0.79 4.79
C VAL A 58 -0.48 -1.84 5.07
N LEU A 59 -0.36 -3.03 4.48
CA LEU A 59 -1.30 -4.13 4.73
C LEU A 59 -1.29 -4.55 6.21
N GLY A 60 -0.14 -4.62 6.86
CA GLY A 60 -0.02 -4.88 8.28
C GLY A 60 -0.72 -3.82 9.15
N MET A 61 -0.62 -2.54 8.75
CA MET A 61 -1.34 -1.44 9.41
C MET A 61 -2.86 -1.59 9.25
N ILE A 62 -3.34 -1.87 8.04
CA ILE A 62 -4.77 -2.07 7.76
C ILE A 62 -5.31 -3.27 8.54
N VAL A 63 -4.61 -4.40 8.55
CA VAL A 63 -5.01 -5.61 9.31
C VAL A 63 -5.18 -5.30 10.79
N ARG A 64 -4.24 -4.57 11.38
CA ARG A 64 -4.32 -4.17 12.79
C ARG A 64 -5.57 -3.33 13.05
N ASP A 65 -5.85 -2.36 12.19
CA ASP A 65 -6.98 -1.46 12.37
C ASP A 65 -8.32 -2.17 12.12
N VAL A 66 -8.42 -3.08 11.14
CA VAL A 66 -9.60 -3.92 10.90
C VAL A 66 -9.94 -4.78 12.13
N ARG A 67 -8.92 -5.30 12.83
CA ARG A 67 -9.14 -6.07 14.05
C ARG A 67 -9.76 -5.26 15.19
N MET A 68 -9.62 -3.94 15.17
CA MET A 68 -10.22 -3.04 16.15
C MET A 68 -11.68 -2.70 15.85
N ALA A 69 -12.18 -3.00 14.65
CA ALA A 69 -13.55 -2.68 14.24
C ALA A 69 -14.58 -3.21 15.25
N GLY A 70 -15.48 -2.34 15.71
CA GLY A 70 -16.49 -2.67 16.72
C GLY A 70 -15.99 -2.92 18.14
N PHE A 71 -14.71 -2.73 18.40
CA PHE A 71 -14.14 -2.93 19.73
C PHE A 71 -14.77 -1.96 20.76
N LYS A 72 -15.07 -2.48 21.96
CA LYS A 72 -15.66 -1.71 23.07
C LYS A 72 -16.92 -0.92 22.68
N TYR A 73 -17.85 -1.58 22.02
CA TYR A 73 -19.20 -1.06 21.83
C TYR A 73 -20.06 -1.45 23.06
N PHE A 74 -20.15 -0.52 24.02
CA PHE A 74 -20.82 -0.78 25.31
C PHE A 74 -22.29 -0.40 25.34
N ASN A 75 -22.82 0.19 24.27
CA ASN A 75 -24.17 0.73 24.24
C ASN A 75 -24.86 0.33 22.95
N ASP A 76 -26.05 -0.24 23.05
CA ASP A 76 -26.86 -0.67 21.91
C ASP A 76 -27.26 0.50 20.99
N THR A 77 -27.47 1.70 21.55
CA THR A 77 -27.71 2.91 20.76
C THR A 77 -26.55 3.21 19.79
N ILE A 78 -25.31 2.93 20.22
CA ILE A 78 -24.14 3.10 19.36
C ILE A 78 -24.11 2.06 18.27
N LYS A 79 -24.45 0.80 18.57
CA LYS A 79 -24.57 -0.27 17.57
C LYS A 79 -25.63 0.05 16.52
N THR A 80 -26.69 0.76 16.87
CA THR A 80 -27.79 1.10 15.96
C THR A 80 -27.56 2.38 15.15
N SER A 81 -26.65 3.25 15.54
CA SER A 81 -26.37 4.50 14.84
C SER A 81 -25.62 4.28 13.52
N ASN A 82 -26.02 4.98 12.46
CA ASN A 82 -25.38 4.91 11.16
C ASN A 82 -23.96 5.53 11.16
N GLU A 83 -23.69 6.46 12.06
CA GLU A 83 -22.41 7.13 12.22
C GLU A 83 -21.35 6.22 12.85
N HIS A 84 -21.79 5.17 13.55
CA HIS A 84 -20.92 4.27 14.31
C HIS A 84 -20.83 2.86 13.72
N ILE A 85 -21.11 2.69 12.44
CA ILE A 85 -20.97 1.41 11.75
C ILE A 85 -19.51 0.93 11.84
N PRO A 86 -19.26 -0.30 12.33
CA PRO A 86 -17.92 -0.76 12.65
C PRO A 86 -17.01 -0.90 11.43
N ILE A 87 -17.56 -1.31 10.28
CA ILE A 87 -16.84 -1.37 9.00
C ILE A 87 -17.78 -0.91 7.89
N LEU A 88 -17.32 0.07 7.13
CA LEU A 88 -18.00 0.51 5.92
C LEU A 88 -17.02 0.50 4.76
N ILE A 89 -17.35 -0.22 3.70
CA ILE A 89 -16.53 -0.28 2.48
C ILE A 89 -17.29 0.40 1.36
N THR A 90 -16.69 1.42 0.77
CA THR A 90 -17.21 2.14 -0.40
C THR A 90 -16.38 1.77 -1.60
N LYS A 91 -17.00 1.12 -2.57
CA LYS A 91 -16.34 0.75 -3.82
C LYS A 91 -16.08 1.97 -4.69
N SER A 92 -14.96 1.99 -5.36
CA SER A 92 -14.69 2.92 -6.45
C SER A 92 -15.73 2.72 -7.56
N GLY A 93 -16.52 3.75 -7.83
CA GLY A 93 -17.73 3.65 -8.66
C GLY A 93 -17.52 3.47 -10.16
N SER A 94 -16.28 3.31 -10.66
CA SER A 94 -16.00 3.21 -12.10
C SER A 94 -15.05 2.07 -12.39
N SER A 95 -15.36 1.27 -13.40
CA SER A 95 -14.45 0.29 -13.98
C SER A 95 -13.10 0.95 -14.30
N GLY A 96 -12.00 0.34 -13.83
CA GLY A 96 -10.63 0.81 -14.08
C GLY A 96 -10.14 1.97 -13.25
N LYS A 97 -10.91 2.47 -12.26
CA LYS A 97 -10.46 3.49 -11.32
C LYS A 97 -10.05 2.89 -9.98
N CYS A 98 -8.88 3.22 -9.49
CA CYS A 98 -8.49 3.10 -8.09
C CYS A 98 -9.35 4.08 -7.28
N CYS A 99 -9.56 3.98 -6.06
CA CYS A 99 -9.32 2.95 -5.07
C CYS A 99 -10.59 2.83 -4.23
N ASP A 100 -10.81 1.68 -3.58
CA ASP A 100 -11.88 1.60 -2.59
C ASP A 100 -11.54 2.45 -1.37
N GLN A 101 -12.56 2.86 -0.66
CA GLN A 101 -12.45 3.48 0.66
C GLN A 101 -12.95 2.50 1.73
N MET A 102 -12.33 2.49 2.89
CA MET A 102 -12.79 1.75 4.05
C MET A 102 -12.76 2.64 5.29
N ASP A 103 -13.89 2.69 5.99
CA ASP A 103 -14.03 3.34 7.29
C ASP A 103 -14.18 2.27 8.37
N ILE A 104 -13.44 2.43 9.47
CA ILE A 104 -13.40 1.52 10.62
C ILE A 104 -13.73 2.34 11.86
N VAL A 105 -14.76 1.92 12.62
CA VAL A 105 -15.16 2.57 13.86
C VAL A 105 -14.94 1.62 15.03
N TYR A 106 -14.34 2.13 16.10
CA TYR A 106 -14.14 1.43 17.37
C TYR A 106 -14.21 2.39 18.56
N GLY A 107 -14.33 1.84 19.75
CA GLY A 107 -14.40 2.62 20.98
C GLY A 107 -13.19 2.44 21.88
N ASP A 108 -13.08 3.33 22.85
CA ASP A 108 -12.19 3.19 23.98
C ASP A 108 -12.83 3.78 25.24
N VAL A 109 -12.35 3.34 26.42
CA VAL A 109 -12.81 3.80 27.72
C VAL A 109 -11.61 4.28 28.51
N SER A 110 -11.63 5.53 28.92
CA SER A 110 -10.73 6.05 29.91
C SER A 110 -11.40 6.05 31.29
N ILE A 111 -10.65 5.59 32.28
CA ILE A 111 -11.11 5.50 33.67
C ILE A 111 -10.46 6.62 34.44
N ASN A 112 -11.28 7.47 35.05
CA ASN A 112 -10.80 8.47 36.00
C ASN A 112 -11.00 7.94 37.43
N SER A 113 -9.96 7.39 37.99
CA SER A 113 -9.95 6.86 39.35
C SER A 113 -9.77 7.94 40.44
N SER A 114 -9.50 9.20 40.03
CA SER A 114 -9.34 10.31 40.99
C SER A 114 -10.68 10.86 41.46
N THR A 115 -11.81 10.41 40.93
CA THR A 115 -13.17 10.80 41.34
C THR A 115 -13.86 9.70 42.14
N THR A 116 -14.68 10.07 43.12
CA THR A 116 -15.51 9.15 43.87
C THR A 116 -16.98 9.54 43.69
N PRO A 117 -17.80 8.74 42.98
CA PRO A 117 -17.49 7.46 42.34
C PRO A 117 -16.56 7.59 41.13
N VAL A 118 -15.87 6.49 40.78
CA VAL A 118 -15.02 6.39 39.61
C VAL A 118 -15.85 6.72 38.35
N THR A 119 -15.33 7.63 37.52
CA THR A 119 -16.01 8.03 36.28
C THR A 119 -15.37 7.38 35.05
N TYR A 120 -16.22 7.01 34.09
CA TYR A 120 -15.81 6.38 32.83
C TYR A 120 -16.12 7.36 31.68
N THR A 121 -15.11 7.65 30.87
CA THR A 121 -15.28 8.46 29.65
C THR A 121 -15.18 7.55 28.43
N TYR A 122 -16.24 7.50 27.65
CA TYR A 122 -16.33 6.71 26.43
C TYR A 122 -15.96 7.56 25.23
N SER A 123 -14.96 7.11 24.48
CA SER A 123 -14.51 7.77 23.25
C SER A 123 -14.76 6.87 22.04
N ARG A 124 -15.06 7.47 20.90
CA ARG A 124 -15.23 6.77 19.63
C ARG A 124 -14.24 7.30 18.62
N TYR A 125 -13.65 6.38 17.88
CA TYR A 125 -12.64 6.67 16.89
C TYR A 125 -13.05 6.13 15.54
N LYS A 126 -12.81 6.92 14.50
CA LYS A 126 -12.96 6.49 13.12
C LYS A 126 -11.61 6.54 12.42
N ILE A 127 -11.19 5.41 11.84
CA ILE A 127 -10.05 5.31 10.95
C ILE A 127 -10.58 5.15 9.54
N SER A 128 -10.09 5.97 8.62
CA SER A 128 -10.46 5.91 7.21
C SER A 128 -9.23 5.68 6.35
N TYR A 129 -9.33 4.74 5.41
CA TYR A 129 -8.36 4.52 4.34
C TYR A 129 -8.99 4.91 3.02
N SER A 130 -8.31 5.74 2.24
CA SER A 130 -8.77 6.17 0.93
C SER A 130 -7.62 6.35 -0.04
N GLY A 131 -7.85 6.09 -1.33
CA GLY A 131 -6.89 6.38 -2.38
C GLY A 131 -7.24 7.70 -3.08
N LYS A 132 -6.24 8.54 -3.30
CA LYS A 132 -6.33 9.79 -4.07
C LYS A 132 -5.25 9.80 -5.13
N ALA A 133 -5.44 10.56 -6.21
CA ALA A 133 -4.40 10.77 -7.21
C ALA A 133 -3.10 11.26 -6.54
N SER A 134 -1.97 10.70 -6.94
CA SER A 134 -0.69 11.08 -6.35
C SER A 134 -0.36 12.55 -6.67
N THR A 135 0.18 13.25 -5.69
CA THR A 135 0.68 14.62 -5.84
C THR A 135 2.13 14.69 -6.31
N LEU A 136 2.78 13.52 -6.50
CA LEU A 136 4.15 13.48 -6.96
C LEU A 136 4.25 13.90 -8.44
N LEU A 137 5.29 14.65 -8.75
CA LEU A 137 5.59 15.07 -10.11
C LEU A 137 6.66 14.18 -10.74
N ASN A 138 6.50 13.89 -12.00
CA ASN A 138 7.52 13.24 -12.80
C ASN A 138 8.69 14.24 -12.98
N LYS A 139 9.89 13.85 -12.55
CA LYS A 139 11.09 14.71 -12.58
C LYS A 139 11.48 15.19 -13.98
N THR A 140 11.11 14.42 -15.00
CA THR A 140 11.47 14.74 -16.40
C THR A 140 10.44 15.63 -17.08
N THR A 141 9.15 15.39 -16.81
CA THR A 141 8.05 16.08 -17.53
C THR A 141 7.39 17.17 -16.70
N GLY A 142 7.63 17.23 -15.38
CA GLY A 142 6.95 18.12 -14.43
C GLY A 142 5.46 17.85 -14.26
N GLN A 143 4.91 16.82 -14.93
CA GLN A 143 3.50 16.46 -14.83
C GLN A 143 3.27 15.50 -13.66
N PRO A 144 2.05 15.47 -13.07
CA PRO A 144 1.68 14.48 -12.06
C PRO A 144 1.93 13.07 -12.58
N ILE A 145 2.42 12.20 -11.70
CA ILE A 145 2.61 10.79 -12.05
C ILE A 145 1.24 10.09 -12.18
N ASP A 146 1.09 9.19 -13.15
CA ASP A 146 -0.10 8.36 -13.30
C ASP A 146 -0.10 7.23 -12.24
N ALA A 147 -0.34 7.59 -10.98
CA ALA A 147 -0.46 6.69 -9.85
C ALA A 147 -1.35 7.32 -8.78
N TYR A 148 -1.73 6.50 -7.80
CA TYR A 148 -2.47 6.94 -6.64
C TYR A 148 -1.58 6.89 -5.39
N ALA A 149 -2.03 7.54 -4.33
CA ALA A 149 -1.48 7.43 -3.00
C ALA A 149 -2.58 7.01 -2.03
N VAL A 150 -2.25 6.16 -1.07
CA VAL A 150 -3.16 5.79 0.02
C VAL A 150 -2.98 6.76 1.17
N TYR A 151 -4.07 7.28 1.64
CA TYR A 151 -4.16 8.18 2.78
C TYR A 151 -4.90 7.51 3.93
N LYS A 152 -4.46 7.81 5.14
CA LYS A 152 -5.10 7.39 6.38
C LYS A 152 -5.54 8.62 7.16
N SER A 153 -6.76 8.57 7.71
CA SER A 153 -7.27 9.56 8.66
C SER A 153 -7.65 8.87 9.97
N LYS A 154 -7.48 9.56 11.10
CA LYS A 154 -7.98 9.12 12.40
C LYS A 154 -8.70 10.27 13.08
N LYS A 155 -10.01 10.10 13.31
CA LYS A 155 -10.90 11.12 13.84
C LYS A 155 -11.54 10.68 15.16
N LEU A 156 -11.88 11.64 15.98
CA LEU A 156 -12.62 11.47 17.24
C LEU A 156 -14.08 11.87 17.01
N TRP A 157 -15.02 11.14 17.61
CA TRP A 157 -16.43 11.53 17.63
C TRP A 157 -16.64 12.66 18.62
N ASN A 158 -17.19 13.77 18.15
CA ASN A 158 -17.66 14.85 18.99
C ASN A 158 -19.18 14.75 19.13
N ALA A 159 -19.63 14.41 20.35
CA ALA A 159 -21.06 14.23 20.62
C ALA A 159 -21.84 15.57 20.58
N SER A 160 -21.19 16.69 20.87
CA SER A 160 -21.84 18.01 20.87
C SER A 160 -22.15 18.50 19.46
N SER A 161 -21.27 18.26 18.50
CA SER A 161 -21.45 18.61 17.09
C SER A 161 -22.03 17.47 16.25
N SER A 162 -22.17 16.26 16.84
CA SER A 162 -22.56 15.02 16.13
C SER A 162 -21.72 14.79 14.88
N SER A 163 -20.40 15.00 14.96
CA SER A 163 -19.49 14.92 13.83
C SER A 163 -18.15 14.25 14.17
N TRP A 164 -17.47 13.75 13.12
CA TRP A 164 -16.11 13.22 13.22
C TRP A 164 -15.11 14.34 13.04
N GLU A 165 -14.33 14.65 14.06
CA GLU A 165 -13.40 15.77 14.10
C GLU A 165 -11.95 15.35 14.34
N VAL A 166 -11.03 16.23 13.94
CA VAL A 166 -9.61 16.15 14.30
C VAL A 166 -9.35 17.23 15.35
N PRO A 167 -9.25 16.87 16.65
CA PRO A 167 -8.96 17.83 17.68
C PRO A 167 -7.59 18.51 17.46
N SER A 168 -7.56 19.84 17.42
CA SER A 168 -6.36 20.63 17.15
C SER A 168 -5.27 20.50 18.23
N SER A 169 -5.65 20.04 19.43
CA SER A 169 -4.73 19.90 20.57
C SER A 169 -4.16 18.51 20.77
N ASN A 170 -4.40 17.58 19.83
CA ASN A 170 -4.03 16.18 20.02
C ASN A 170 -3.47 15.54 18.75
N ASP A 171 -2.16 15.36 18.69
CA ASP A 171 -1.41 14.77 17.56
C ASP A 171 -1.76 13.30 17.27
N LYS A 172 -2.55 12.63 18.12
CA LYS A 172 -3.04 11.27 17.88
C LYS A 172 -4.12 11.22 16.79
N PHE A 173 -4.69 12.38 16.46
CA PHE A 173 -5.74 12.52 15.45
C PHE A 173 -5.18 13.28 14.25
N TYR A 174 -5.58 12.88 13.07
CA TYR A 174 -5.06 13.45 11.84
C TYR A 174 -6.03 13.22 10.68
N ASN A 175 -5.93 14.07 9.70
CA ASN A 175 -6.67 13.94 8.44
C ASN A 175 -5.68 13.76 7.31
N ASP A 176 -5.95 12.75 6.45
CA ASP A 176 -5.25 12.54 5.18
C ASP A 176 -3.71 12.49 5.27
N ILE A 177 -3.18 11.72 6.24
CA ILE A 177 -1.75 11.41 6.23
C ILE A 177 -1.48 10.38 5.13
N LYS A 178 -0.56 10.72 4.25
CA LYS A 178 -0.13 9.82 3.17
C LYS A 178 0.66 8.65 3.75
N VAL A 179 0.22 7.42 3.46
CA VAL A 179 0.82 6.17 3.94
C VAL A 179 1.74 5.54 2.90
N VAL A 180 1.31 5.51 1.66
CA VAL A 180 2.09 4.95 0.54
C VAL A 180 1.74 5.65 -0.76
N ASP A 181 2.75 5.79 -1.61
CA ASP A 181 2.63 6.30 -2.97
C ASP A 181 2.81 5.19 -4.02
N TYR A 182 2.70 5.54 -5.30
CA TYR A 182 2.85 4.63 -6.44
C TYR A 182 1.84 3.47 -6.44
N VAL A 183 0.67 3.71 -5.86
CA VAL A 183 -0.42 2.74 -5.84
C VAL A 183 -1.11 2.71 -7.21
N VAL A 184 -1.41 1.52 -7.68
CA VAL A 184 -2.19 1.29 -8.90
C VAL A 184 -3.61 0.91 -8.55
N ASP A 185 -3.79 0.09 -7.50
CA ASP A 185 -5.10 -0.26 -6.97
C ASP A 185 -5.07 -0.58 -5.46
N LEU A 186 -6.18 -0.28 -4.80
CA LEU A 186 -6.49 -0.69 -3.44
C LEU A 186 -7.94 -1.20 -3.43
N GLU A 187 -8.12 -2.47 -3.11
CA GLU A 187 -9.42 -3.11 -3.09
C GLU A 187 -9.71 -3.72 -1.72
N PHE A 188 -10.95 -3.58 -1.24
CA PHE A 188 -11.45 -4.22 -0.03
C PHE A 188 -12.63 -5.13 -0.37
N VAL A 189 -12.56 -6.40 0.03
CA VAL A 189 -13.58 -7.41 -0.24
C VAL A 189 -14.09 -7.97 1.08
N PRO A 190 -15.31 -7.63 1.50
CA PRO A 190 -15.90 -8.20 2.71
C PRO A 190 -16.35 -9.64 2.46
N ILE A 191 -16.12 -10.48 3.45
CA ILE A 191 -16.46 -11.91 3.46
C ILE A 191 -17.29 -12.19 4.72
N ASP A 192 -18.36 -12.94 4.58
CA ASP A 192 -19.24 -13.32 5.67
C ASP A 192 -18.70 -14.48 6.51
N GLU A 193 -19.49 -14.88 7.50
CA GLU A 193 -19.22 -16.03 8.40
C GLU A 193 -19.16 -17.39 7.67
N LYS A 194 -19.77 -17.48 6.48
CA LYS A 194 -19.76 -18.70 5.65
C LYS A 194 -18.62 -18.74 4.63
N GLY A 195 -17.77 -17.73 4.64
CA GLY A 195 -16.70 -17.57 3.66
C GLY A 195 -17.16 -17.05 2.31
N LEU A 196 -18.38 -16.54 2.20
CA LEU A 196 -18.91 -16.00 0.96
C LEU A 196 -18.61 -14.51 0.85
N LYS A 197 -18.24 -14.08 -0.35
CA LYS A 197 -18.00 -12.66 -0.65
C LYS A 197 -19.31 -11.89 -0.65
N ILE A 198 -19.35 -10.76 0.05
CA ILE A 198 -20.47 -9.86 0.07
C ILE A 198 -20.29 -8.83 -1.05
N SER A 199 -21.00 -8.99 -2.14
CA SER A 199 -20.90 -8.08 -3.30
C SER A 199 -22.32 -7.71 -3.79
N PRO A 200 -22.67 -6.43 -3.91
CA PRO A 200 -21.87 -5.25 -3.48
C PRO A 200 -21.74 -5.16 -1.95
N PRO A 201 -20.71 -4.48 -1.43
CA PRO A 201 -20.59 -4.21 0.01
C PRO A 201 -21.82 -3.46 0.52
N PRO A 202 -22.30 -3.78 1.74
CA PRO A 202 -23.49 -3.15 2.29
C PRO A 202 -23.22 -1.66 2.60
N THR A 203 -24.18 -0.82 2.26
CA THR A 203 -24.18 0.61 2.56
C THR A 203 -24.61 0.89 4.01
N ALA A 204 -24.28 2.07 4.54
CA ALA A 204 -24.59 2.52 5.89
C ALA A 204 -26.08 2.83 6.06
N THR A 205 -26.95 1.82 6.00
CA THR A 205 -28.40 1.95 6.21
C THR A 205 -28.88 0.97 7.27
N ASN A 206 -30.00 1.29 7.93
CA ASN A 206 -30.59 0.40 8.94
C ASN A 206 -30.88 -1.00 8.39
N ALA A 207 -31.32 -1.10 7.14
CA ALA A 207 -31.60 -2.38 6.48
C ALA A 207 -30.38 -3.27 6.25
N ASN A 208 -29.20 -2.69 6.25
CA ASN A 208 -27.95 -3.39 5.95
C ASN A 208 -27.09 -3.68 7.19
N LYS A 209 -27.52 -3.24 8.38
CA LYS A 209 -26.72 -3.42 9.62
C LYS A 209 -26.38 -4.87 9.88
N ASP A 210 -27.36 -5.77 9.80
CA ASP A 210 -27.13 -7.21 10.02
C ASP A 210 -26.09 -7.78 9.05
N LYS A 211 -26.10 -7.33 7.80
CA LYS A 211 -25.10 -7.76 6.81
C LYS A 211 -23.71 -7.25 7.15
N ILE A 212 -23.61 -6.03 7.70
CA ILE A 212 -22.34 -5.43 8.10
C ILE A 212 -21.76 -6.16 9.32
N TYR A 213 -22.60 -6.49 10.31
CA TYR A 213 -22.15 -7.24 11.48
C TYR A 213 -21.77 -8.70 11.16
N LYS A 214 -22.25 -9.26 10.04
CA LYS A 214 -21.85 -10.57 9.53
C LYS A 214 -20.51 -10.58 8.81
N ILE A 215 -19.85 -9.44 8.58
CA ILE A 215 -18.52 -9.38 7.99
C ILE A 215 -17.51 -9.96 8.99
N LYS A 216 -16.93 -11.11 8.68
CA LYS A 216 -15.92 -11.79 9.51
C LYS A 216 -14.49 -11.58 9.00
N ILE A 217 -14.35 -11.41 7.71
CA ILE A 217 -13.04 -11.23 7.06
C ILE A 217 -13.17 -10.06 6.09
N VAL A 218 -12.11 -9.29 5.99
CA VAL A 218 -11.91 -8.33 4.90
C VAL A 218 -10.63 -8.70 4.17
N ASP A 219 -10.75 -9.14 2.92
CA ASP A 219 -9.59 -9.29 2.05
C ASP A 219 -9.17 -7.92 1.53
N VAL A 220 -7.89 -7.63 1.68
CA VAL A 220 -7.29 -6.38 1.26
C VAL A 220 -6.26 -6.67 0.18
N ILE A 221 -6.42 -6.05 -0.98
CA ILE A 221 -5.50 -6.16 -2.09
C ILE A 221 -4.88 -4.80 -2.32
N LEU A 222 -3.57 -4.74 -2.29
CA LEU A 222 -2.82 -3.54 -2.61
C LEU A 222 -1.88 -3.85 -3.77
N THR A 223 -2.06 -3.15 -4.88
CA THR A 223 -1.17 -3.20 -6.03
C THR A 223 -0.38 -1.90 -6.12
N THR A 224 0.93 -2.03 -6.12
CA THR A 224 1.86 -0.91 -6.25
C THR A 224 2.70 -1.05 -7.51
N ARG A 225 3.28 0.04 -7.99
CA ARG A 225 4.19 0.05 -9.14
C ARG A 225 5.56 0.61 -8.80
N SER A 226 6.55 0.31 -9.61
CA SER A 226 7.89 0.87 -9.48
C SER A 226 7.91 2.39 -9.70
N THR A 227 8.89 3.04 -9.08
CA THR A 227 9.12 4.49 -9.24
C THR A 227 9.69 4.82 -10.62
N LYS A 228 10.46 3.90 -11.20
CA LYS A 228 11.13 4.06 -12.50
C LYS A 228 10.58 3.05 -13.51
N PRO A 229 10.59 3.38 -14.81
CA PRO A 229 10.28 2.43 -15.87
C PRO A 229 11.44 1.44 -16.03
N TYR A 230 11.13 0.14 -16.12
CA TYR A 230 12.11 -0.94 -16.29
C TYR A 230 12.01 -1.67 -17.62
N PHE A 231 10.82 -1.71 -18.21
CA PHE A 231 10.65 -2.38 -19.50
C PHE A 231 11.07 -1.45 -20.65
N ARG A 232 11.69 -2.01 -21.66
CA ARG A 232 12.08 -1.26 -22.87
C ARG A 232 10.87 -0.81 -23.68
N THR A 233 9.85 -1.66 -23.75
CA THR A 233 8.57 -1.41 -24.41
C THR A 233 7.42 -1.38 -23.42
N ASN A 234 6.29 -0.82 -23.79
CA ASN A 234 5.09 -0.90 -22.99
C ASN A 234 4.58 -2.35 -22.96
N ILE A 235 4.39 -2.88 -21.76
CA ILE A 235 3.85 -4.22 -21.53
C ILE A 235 2.45 -4.07 -20.96
N ALA A 236 1.47 -4.69 -21.61
CA ALA A 236 0.11 -4.73 -21.09
C ALA A 236 0.06 -5.63 -19.85
N GLN A 237 -0.37 -5.07 -18.72
CA GLN A 237 -0.53 -5.77 -17.45
C GLN A 237 -1.95 -5.55 -16.96
N THR A 238 -2.65 -6.62 -16.64
CA THR A 238 -4.00 -6.58 -16.11
C THR A 238 -3.97 -6.98 -14.63
N ILE A 239 -4.52 -6.12 -13.79
CA ILE A 239 -4.77 -6.38 -12.37
C ILE A 239 -6.20 -6.88 -12.27
N TYR A 240 -6.35 -8.10 -11.74
CA TYR A 240 -7.66 -8.73 -11.58
C TYR A 240 -8.23 -8.42 -10.20
N SER A 241 -9.52 -8.08 -10.17
CA SER A 241 -10.27 -7.90 -8.92
C SER A 241 -10.54 -9.25 -8.26
N LEU A 242 -10.36 -9.35 -6.95
CA LEU A 242 -10.77 -10.53 -6.17
C LEU A 242 -12.27 -10.57 -5.90
N ALA A 243 -12.94 -9.42 -5.89
CA ALA A 243 -14.39 -9.38 -5.73
C ALA A 243 -15.13 -10.00 -6.92
N GLY A 244 -14.44 -10.15 -8.05
CA GLY A 244 -15.06 -10.46 -9.32
C GLY A 244 -15.71 -9.22 -9.95
N GLY A 245 -16.34 -9.38 -11.12
CA GLY A 245 -16.97 -8.27 -11.84
C GLY A 245 -15.99 -7.54 -12.77
N ASN A 246 -16.39 -6.35 -13.23
CA ASN A 246 -15.70 -5.62 -14.30
C ASN A 246 -14.58 -4.69 -13.82
N ARG A 247 -14.07 -4.86 -12.58
CA ARG A 247 -13.01 -4.02 -12.02
C ARG A 247 -11.61 -4.55 -12.36
N ASN A 248 -11.37 -4.87 -13.60
CA ASN A 248 -10.01 -5.20 -14.04
C ASN A 248 -9.33 -3.93 -14.52
N ILE A 249 -8.17 -3.62 -13.95
CA ILE A 249 -7.36 -2.47 -14.35
C ILE A 249 -6.31 -2.95 -15.33
N SER A 250 -6.46 -2.59 -16.60
CA SER A 250 -5.46 -2.88 -17.62
C SER A 250 -4.67 -1.62 -17.95
N LYS A 251 -3.35 -1.71 -17.85
CA LYS A 251 -2.42 -0.61 -18.23
C LYS A 251 -1.26 -1.18 -19.04
N ALA A 252 -0.95 -0.50 -20.15
CA ALA A 252 0.22 -0.78 -20.97
C ALA A 252 1.28 0.28 -20.72
N ASP A 253 2.28 -0.05 -19.93
CA ASP A 253 3.37 0.85 -19.60
C ASP A 253 4.69 0.10 -19.31
N LYS A 254 5.71 0.83 -18.87
CA LYS A 254 7.07 0.32 -18.63
C LYS A 254 7.37 0.02 -17.16
N TYR A 255 6.38 0.06 -16.27
CA TYR A 255 6.58 -0.08 -14.83
C TYR A 255 6.38 -1.52 -14.36
N LEU A 256 7.20 -1.92 -13.40
CA LEU A 256 6.98 -3.15 -12.64
C LEU A 256 5.80 -2.94 -11.69
N ARG A 257 4.99 -3.98 -11.51
CA ARG A 257 3.90 -4.02 -10.55
C ARG A 257 4.06 -5.20 -9.61
N ASP A 258 3.65 -4.99 -8.37
CA ASP A 258 3.56 -6.03 -7.37
C ASP A 258 2.22 -5.90 -6.64
N SER A 259 1.55 -7.04 -6.46
CA SER A 259 0.26 -7.12 -5.79
C SER A 259 0.41 -7.99 -4.55
N ALA A 260 0.05 -7.44 -3.41
CA ALA A 260 0.01 -8.16 -2.16
C ALA A 260 -1.43 -8.28 -1.67
N VAL A 261 -1.77 -9.45 -1.14
CA VAL A 261 -3.11 -9.76 -0.63
C VAL A 261 -2.99 -10.20 0.81
N VAL A 262 -3.90 -9.73 1.66
CA VAL A 262 -3.99 -10.17 3.05
C VAL A 262 -5.46 -10.27 3.48
N SER A 263 -5.77 -11.28 4.27
CA SER A 263 -7.08 -11.46 4.89
C SER A 263 -7.04 -10.97 6.34
N ALA A 264 -7.85 -9.99 6.67
CA ALA A 264 -7.98 -9.43 8.01
C ALA A 264 -9.25 -9.93 8.68
N HIS A 265 -9.12 -10.68 9.78
CA HIS A 265 -10.26 -11.11 10.59
C HIS A 265 -10.74 -10.01 11.51
N THR A 266 -12.05 -9.76 11.52
CA THR A 266 -12.73 -8.87 12.47
C THR A 266 -12.96 -9.62 13.79
N ARG A 267 -12.38 -9.14 14.88
CA ARG A 267 -12.48 -9.86 16.16
C ARG A 267 -13.76 -9.57 16.94
N ASN A 268 -14.31 -8.37 16.75
CA ASN A 268 -15.37 -7.83 17.61
C ASN A 268 -16.72 -7.70 16.90
N LEU A 269 -16.84 -8.22 15.69
CA LEU A 269 -18.09 -8.23 14.94
C LEU A 269 -18.77 -9.59 15.06
N GLY A 270 -20.09 -9.58 15.37
CA GLY A 270 -20.91 -10.78 15.50
C GLY A 270 -20.54 -11.63 16.73
N LEU A 271 -20.05 -11.02 17.78
CA LEU A 271 -20.01 -11.58 19.14
C LEU A 271 -21.29 -11.09 19.83
N GLU A 272 -22.42 -11.73 19.56
CA GLU A 272 -23.65 -11.65 20.32
C GLU A 272 -23.79 -12.89 21.19
#